data_289738a1aa7ea260fd61bf265b73f0ec
#
_entry.id   289738a1aa7ea260fd61bf265b73f0ec
#
_cell.length_a   1.000
_cell.length_b   1.000
_cell.length_c   1.000
_cell.angle_alpha   90.00
_cell.angle_beta   90.00
_cell.angle_gamma   90.00
#
_symmetry.space_group_name_H-M   'P 1'
#
loop_
_entity.id
_entity.type
_entity.pdbx_description
1 polymer ?
#
loop_
_entity_poly.entity_id
_entity_poly.type
_entity_poly.pdbx_seq_one_letter_code
_entity_poly.pdbx_strand_id
1 'polypeptide(L)'
;MKKITLSKYLTTALKWLTPFALLEILICVLHFSGIAEATLFAMINVVNFVFILLPGSYYLTMFFVFKKKCESATPVDGVIANWEAGFFRYTGAVILKVDDKEYSTSAYFSNEEAKEMVGKTVSYAIIADTLFIYEVKENK
;
A
#
# COMPACT_ATOMS: atom_id res chain seq x y z
N MET A 1 9.83 -15.37 5.79
CA MET A 1 10.37 -14.17 5.12
C MET A 1 9.33 -13.07 5.10
N LYS A 2 9.70 -11.89 5.58
CA LYS A 2 8.79 -10.75 5.69
C LYS A 2 8.74 -9.99 4.37
N LYS A 3 7.65 -10.08 3.64
CA LYS A 3 7.46 -9.40 2.33
C LYS A 3 7.03 -7.95 2.57
N ILE A 4 8.03 -7.07 2.72
CA ILE A 4 7.82 -5.68 3.14
C ILE A 4 6.91 -4.90 2.19
N THR A 5 7.22 -4.89 0.89
CA THR A 5 6.40 -4.14 -0.08
C THR A 5 4.99 -4.70 -0.16
N LEU A 6 4.84 -6.01 -0.14
CA LEU A 6 3.54 -6.66 -0.17
C LEU A 6 2.70 -6.29 1.05
N SER A 7 3.31 -6.24 2.24
CA SER A 7 2.61 -5.85 3.47
C SER A 7 2.13 -4.40 3.42
N LYS A 8 2.81 -3.53 2.66
CA LYS A 8 2.37 -2.13 2.48
C LYS A 8 1.05 -2.04 1.72
N TYR A 9 0.80 -2.92 0.74
CA TYR A 9 -0.50 -2.99 0.06
C TYR A 9 -1.62 -3.34 1.04
N LEU A 10 -1.38 -4.34 1.88
CA LEU A 10 -2.37 -4.74 2.89
C LEU A 10 -2.62 -3.62 3.91
N THR A 11 -1.57 -2.99 4.41
CA THR A 11 -1.67 -1.87 5.35
C THR A 11 -2.44 -0.70 4.73
N THR A 12 -2.18 -0.37 3.46
CA THR A 12 -2.89 0.69 2.74
C THR A 12 -4.38 0.34 2.57
N ALA A 13 -4.69 -0.91 2.20
CA ALA A 13 -6.07 -1.38 2.12
C ALA A 13 -6.81 -1.23 3.45
N LEU A 14 -6.18 -1.62 4.56
CA LEU A 14 -6.77 -1.50 5.89
C LEU A 14 -6.96 -0.05 6.31
N LYS A 15 -6.05 0.86 5.93
CA LYS A 15 -6.17 2.29 6.18
C LYS A 15 -7.37 2.90 5.45
N TRP A 16 -7.75 2.38 4.29
CA TRP A 16 -8.95 2.80 3.58
C TRP A 16 -10.22 2.14 4.13
N LEU A 17 -10.18 0.84 4.39
CA LEU A 17 -11.35 0.06 4.79
C LEU A 17 -11.81 0.34 6.23
N THR A 18 -10.90 0.69 7.13
CA THR A 18 -11.25 1.02 8.52
C THR A 18 -12.15 2.27 8.61
N PRO A 19 -11.80 3.42 8.00
CA PRO A 19 -12.71 4.58 7.95
C PRO A 19 -14.04 4.26 7.27
N PHE A 20 -14.04 3.44 6.21
CA PHE A 20 -15.28 2.99 5.57
C PHE A 20 -16.22 2.30 6.57
N ALA A 21 -15.69 1.32 7.31
CA ALA A 21 -16.50 0.57 8.28
C ALA A 21 -17.02 1.47 9.40
N LEU A 22 -16.17 2.35 9.94
CA LEU A 22 -16.58 3.28 11.01
C LEU A 22 -17.63 4.27 10.54
N LEU A 23 -17.47 4.85 9.36
CA LEU A 23 -18.44 5.79 8.78
C LEU A 23 -19.78 5.09 8.49
N GLU A 24 -19.74 3.87 7.98
CA GLU A 24 -20.95 3.09 7.68
C GLU A 24 -21.72 2.76 8.95
N ILE A 25 -21.04 2.34 10.01
CA ILE A 25 -21.65 2.09 11.31
C ILE A 25 -22.30 3.38 11.85
N LEU A 26 -21.56 4.50 11.80
CA LEU A 26 -22.06 5.77 12.31
C LEU A 26 -23.32 6.23 11.57
N ILE A 27 -23.28 6.22 10.23
CA ILE A 27 -24.44 6.71 9.44
C ILE A 27 -25.65 5.78 9.59
N CYS A 28 -25.47 4.48 9.71
CA CYS A 28 -26.55 3.55 9.98
C CYS A 28 -27.19 3.82 11.35
N VAL A 29 -26.38 4.02 12.39
CA VAL A 29 -26.90 4.37 13.72
C VAL A 29 -27.71 5.66 13.68
N LEU A 30 -27.18 6.71 13.03
CA LEU A 30 -27.89 7.99 12.92
C LEU A 30 -29.18 7.90 12.12
N HIS A 31 -29.21 7.12 11.05
CA HIS A 31 -30.41 6.93 10.23
C HIS A 31 -31.49 6.14 10.97
N PHE A 32 -31.12 5.00 11.55
CA PHE A 32 -32.09 4.15 12.27
C PHE A 32 -32.55 4.74 13.61
N SER A 33 -31.79 5.70 14.16
CA SER A 33 -32.21 6.48 15.33
C SER A 33 -33.11 7.65 14.97
N GLY A 34 -33.41 7.88 13.68
CA GLY A 34 -34.27 8.98 13.21
C GLY A 34 -33.59 10.34 13.15
N ILE A 35 -32.25 10.41 13.39
CA ILE A 35 -31.50 11.67 13.36
C ILE A 35 -31.15 12.08 11.94
N ALA A 36 -30.70 11.11 11.10
CA ALA A 36 -30.33 11.38 9.71
C ALA A 36 -31.50 11.07 8.76
N GLU A 37 -31.80 12.02 7.89
CA GLU A 37 -32.79 11.84 6.84
C GLU A 37 -32.33 10.84 5.77
N ALA A 38 -33.29 10.23 5.06
CA ALA A 38 -32.99 9.26 4.00
C ALA A 38 -32.11 9.83 2.89
N THR A 39 -32.27 11.10 2.51
CA THR A 39 -31.42 11.75 1.51
C THR A 39 -29.98 11.88 2.00
N LEU A 40 -29.76 12.32 3.23
CA LEU A 40 -28.42 12.43 3.81
C LEU A 40 -27.77 11.05 3.95
N PHE A 41 -28.52 10.06 4.38
CA PHE A 41 -28.06 8.68 4.47
C PHE A 41 -27.58 8.18 3.10
N ALA A 42 -28.38 8.38 2.04
CA ALA A 42 -28.03 7.97 0.69
C ALA A 42 -26.79 8.71 0.17
N MET A 43 -26.70 10.01 0.38
CA MET A 43 -25.53 10.81 -0.07
C MET A 43 -24.23 10.36 0.60
N ILE A 44 -24.25 10.16 1.90
CA ILE A 44 -23.07 9.71 2.64
C ILE A 44 -22.66 8.29 2.20
N ASN A 45 -23.64 7.41 1.96
CA ASN A 45 -23.34 6.08 1.43
C ASN A 45 -22.66 6.13 0.06
N VAL A 46 -23.14 6.96 -0.85
CA VAL A 46 -22.52 7.13 -2.18
C VAL A 46 -21.06 7.59 -2.03
N VAL A 47 -20.82 8.60 -1.21
CA VAL A 47 -19.46 9.10 -0.96
C VAL A 47 -18.58 8.00 -0.36
N ASN A 48 -19.09 7.28 0.63
CA ASN A 48 -18.35 6.23 1.30
C ASN A 48 -17.97 5.09 0.34
N PHE A 49 -18.92 4.63 -0.48
CA PHE A 49 -18.67 3.57 -1.45
C PHE A 49 -17.69 4.00 -2.56
N VAL A 50 -17.88 5.19 -3.13
CA VAL A 50 -17.09 5.64 -4.28
C VAL A 50 -15.69 6.08 -3.86
N PHE A 51 -15.54 6.87 -2.81
CA PHE A 51 -14.27 7.50 -2.46
C PHE A 51 -13.44 6.71 -1.43
N ILE A 52 -14.04 5.75 -0.73
CA ILE A 52 -13.35 5.01 0.32
C ILE A 52 -13.33 3.51 0.02
N LEU A 53 -14.49 2.88 -0.23
CA LEU A 53 -14.55 1.44 -0.46
C LEU A 53 -13.86 1.02 -1.76
N LEU A 54 -14.03 1.74 -2.86
CA LEU A 54 -13.41 1.38 -4.14
C LEU A 54 -11.88 1.40 -4.06
N PRO A 55 -11.22 2.49 -3.54
CA PRO A 55 -9.77 2.46 -3.34
C PRO A 55 -9.30 1.34 -2.41
N GLY A 56 -9.99 1.13 -1.30
CA GLY A 56 -9.64 0.06 -0.36
C GLY A 56 -9.73 -1.32 -0.98
N SER A 57 -10.78 -1.57 -1.75
CA SER A 57 -10.97 -2.83 -2.48
C SER A 57 -9.89 -3.04 -3.56
N TYR A 58 -9.50 -1.97 -4.24
CA TYR A 58 -8.42 -2.00 -5.22
C TYR A 58 -7.11 -2.48 -4.57
N TYR A 59 -6.69 -1.85 -3.48
CA TYR A 59 -5.45 -2.22 -2.79
C TYR A 59 -5.51 -3.63 -2.21
N LEU A 60 -6.66 -4.05 -1.70
CA LEU A 60 -6.84 -5.40 -1.18
C LEU A 60 -6.74 -6.44 -2.30
N THR A 61 -7.36 -6.18 -3.45
CA THR A 61 -7.28 -7.06 -4.62
C THR A 61 -5.85 -7.16 -5.12
N MET A 62 -5.14 -6.03 -5.23
CA MET A 62 -3.74 -6.00 -5.65
C MET A 62 -2.84 -6.75 -4.66
N PHE A 63 -3.13 -6.66 -3.36
CA PHE A 63 -2.42 -7.45 -2.35
C PHE A 63 -2.51 -8.95 -2.65
N PHE A 64 -3.70 -9.47 -2.90
CA PHE A 64 -3.86 -10.91 -3.18
C PHE A 64 -3.24 -11.32 -4.51
N VAL A 65 -3.37 -10.49 -5.54
CA VAL A 65 -2.75 -10.76 -6.85
C VAL A 65 -1.22 -10.83 -6.73
N PHE A 66 -0.62 -9.84 -6.08
CA PHE A 66 0.83 -9.79 -5.93
C PHE A 66 1.35 -10.80 -4.89
N LYS A 67 0.56 -11.15 -3.89
CA LYS A 67 0.91 -12.21 -2.93
C LYS A 67 1.20 -13.52 -3.65
N LYS A 68 0.32 -13.90 -4.56
CA LYS A 68 0.49 -15.13 -5.36
C LYS A 68 1.74 -15.05 -6.24
N LYS A 69 1.98 -13.90 -6.89
CA LYS A 69 3.15 -13.69 -7.74
C LYS A 69 4.46 -13.67 -6.93
N CYS A 70 4.45 -13.05 -5.75
CA CYS A 70 5.61 -13.04 -4.85
C CYS A 70 5.98 -14.44 -4.34
N GLU A 71 5.00 -15.28 -4.09
CA GLU A 71 5.23 -16.65 -3.63
C GLU A 71 5.90 -17.53 -4.71
N SER A 72 5.59 -17.28 -5.97
CA SER A 72 6.18 -18.01 -7.09
C SER A 72 7.47 -17.40 -7.63
N ALA A 73 7.82 -16.18 -7.25
CA ALA A 73 9.06 -15.53 -7.69
C ALA A 73 10.25 -15.95 -6.82
N THR A 74 11.44 -16.00 -7.43
CA THR A 74 12.70 -16.25 -6.71
C THR A 74 13.36 -14.92 -6.38
N PRO A 75 13.45 -14.52 -5.10
CA PRO A 75 14.07 -13.26 -4.73
C PRO A 75 15.59 -13.30 -4.92
N VAL A 76 16.15 -12.16 -5.28
CA VAL A 76 17.60 -11.95 -5.41
C VAL A 76 18.03 -10.78 -4.55
N ASP A 77 19.32 -10.67 -4.28
CA ASP A 77 19.85 -9.60 -3.43
C ASP A 77 20.31 -8.40 -4.27
N GLY A 78 20.15 -7.22 -3.73
CA GLY A 78 20.63 -5.99 -4.35
C GLY A 78 20.65 -4.85 -3.34
N VAL A 79 21.26 -3.74 -3.75
CA VAL A 79 21.43 -2.56 -2.90
C VAL A 79 20.51 -1.44 -3.40
N ILE A 80 19.80 -0.82 -2.48
CA ILE A 80 18.91 0.31 -2.79
C ILE A 80 19.75 1.51 -3.23
N ALA A 81 19.50 2.02 -4.44
CA ALA A 81 20.27 3.10 -5.03
C ALA A 81 19.79 4.49 -4.60
N ASN A 82 18.47 4.68 -4.50
CA ASN A 82 17.90 5.99 -4.23
C ASN A 82 16.47 5.86 -3.67
N TRP A 83 15.86 6.99 -3.37
CA TRP A 83 14.47 7.06 -2.94
C TRP A 83 13.80 8.30 -3.55
N GLU A 84 12.48 8.25 -3.66
CA GLU A 84 11.68 9.36 -4.15
C GLU A 84 10.69 9.80 -3.07
N ALA A 85 10.63 11.10 -2.82
CA ALA A 85 9.61 11.65 -1.92
C ALA A 85 8.27 11.67 -2.64
N GLY A 86 7.23 11.17 -1.97
CA GLY A 86 5.87 11.29 -2.47
C GLY A 86 5.27 12.65 -2.17
N PHE A 87 4.11 12.93 -2.76
CA PHE A 87 3.36 14.16 -2.51
C PHE A 87 2.93 14.27 -1.04
N PHE A 88 2.58 13.12 -0.43
CA PHE A 88 2.24 13.04 0.99
C PHE A 88 3.36 12.33 1.76
N ARG A 89 3.38 12.52 3.09
CA ARG A 89 4.39 11.94 3.98
C ARG A 89 4.56 10.41 3.85
N TYR A 90 3.49 9.69 3.50
CA TYR A 90 3.47 8.24 3.44
C TYR A 90 3.43 7.68 2.01
N THR A 91 3.86 8.47 1.03
CA THR A 91 3.85 8.08 -0.39
C THR A 91 5.24 8.04 -1.01
N GLY A 92 6.27 7.83 -0.18
CA GLY A 92 7.64 7.65 -0.65
C GLY A 92 7.84 6.33 -1.37
N ALA A 93 8.77 6.31 -2.31
CA ALA A 93 9.16 5.11 -3.05
C ALA A 93 10.66 4.87 -2.94
N VAL A 94 11.06 3.60 -3.04
CA VAL A 94 12.45 3.16 -3.00
C VAL A 94 12.84 2.71 -4.40
N ILE A 95 14.03 3.08 -4.85
CA ILE A 95 14.53 2.82 -6.20
C ILE A 95 15.75 1.90 -6.13
N LEU A 96 15.72 0.87 -6.97
CA LEU A 96 16.83 -0.06 -7.14
C LEU A 96 17.18 -0.16 -8.63
N LYS A 97 18.46 -0.13 -8.94
CA LYS A 97 18.96 -0.20 -10.32
C LYS A 97 19.43 -1.60 -10.65
N VAL A 98 18.91 -2.16 -11.74
CA VAL A 98 19.28 -3.47 -12.26
C VAL A 98 19.58 -3.33 -13.74
N ASP A 99 20.81 -3.67 -14.17
CA ASP A 99 21.23 -3.64 -15.59
C ASP A 99 20.89 -2.32 -16.29
N ASP A 100 21.26 -1.20 -15.67
CA ASP A 100 21.03 0.17 -16.15
C ASP A 100 19.55 0.60 -16.19
N LYS A 101 18.62 -0.23 -15.75
CA LYS A 101 17.21 0.12 -15.61
C LYS A 101 16.84 0.32 -14.15
N GLU A 102 16.14 1.40 -13.86
CA GLU A 102 15.64 1.70 -12.53
C GLU A 102 14.26 1.10 -12.30
N TYR A 103 14.09 0.44 -11.15
CA TYR A 103 12.80 -0.09 -10.70
C TYR A 103 12.46 0.55 -9.37
N SER A 104 11.21 0.96 -9.22
CA SER A 104 10.72 1.54 -7.97
C SER A 104 9.65 0.67 -7.34
N THR A 105 9.55 0.75 -6.02
CA THR A 105 8.38 0.27 -5.30
C THR A 105 7.21 1.19 -5.62
N SER A 106 5.99 0.69 -5.50
CA SER A 106 4.84 1.57 -5.47
C SER A 106 4.91 2.48 -4.24
N ALA A 107 4.33 3.65 -4.33
CA ALA A 107 4.49 4.75 -3.38
C ALA A 107 3.75 4.52 -2.04
N TYR A 108 4.20 3.57 -1.23
CA TYR A 108 3.55 3.18 0.04
C TYR A 108 4.48 3.23 1.25
N PHE A 109 5.70 3.70 1.07
CA PHE A 109 6.64 3.89 2.17
C PHE A 109 6.50 5.30 2.74
N SER A 110 6.75 5.48 4.04
CA SER A 110 6.95 6.82 4.55
C SER A 110 8.27 7.39 3.97
N ASN A 111 8.36 8.71 3.84
CA ASN A 111 9.59 9.33 3.32
C ASN A 111 10.79 8.98 4.20
N GLU A 112 10.60 8.89 5.50
CA GLU A 112 11.65 8.51 6.46
C GLU A 112 12.13 7.07 6.24
N GLU A 113 11.21 6.12 6.11
CA GLU A 113 11.54 4.72 5.82
C GLU A 113 12.28 4.58 4.49
N ALA A 114 11.79 5.25 3.44
CA ALA A 114 12.41 5.20 2.12
C ALA A 114 13.85 5.75 2.15
N LYS A 115 14.05 6.87 2.82
CA LYS A 115 15.36 7.49 3.00
C LYS A 115 16.34 6.59 3.76
N GLU A 116 15.88 5.92 4.81
CA GLU A 116 16.70 5.01 5.61
C GLU A 116 17.10 3.75 4.84
N MET A 117 16.34 3.34 3.85
CA MET A 117 16.61 2.14 3.06
C MET A 117 17.72 2.33 2.03
N VAL A 118 18.06 3.57 1.66
CA VAL A 118 19.14 3.86 0.69
C VAL A 118 20.47 3.31 1.19
N GLY A 119 21.16 2.56 0.34
CA GLY A 119 22.44 1.92 0.67
C GLY A 119 22.33 0.58 1.38
N LYS A 120 21.13 0.17 1.79
CA LYS A 120 20.93 -1.13 2.43
C LYS A 120 20.79 -2.24 1.40
N THR A 121 21.28 -3.43 1.76
CA THR A 121 21.09 -4.63 0.96
C THR A 121 19.72 -5.23 1.26
N VAL A 122 18.97 -5.53 0.21
CA VAL A 122 17.62 -6.08 0.32
C VAL A 122 17.50 -7.35 -0.52
N SER A 123 16.59 -8.22 -0.13
CA SER A 123 16.12 -9.32 -0.96
C SER A 123 14.87 -8.82 -1.71
N TYR A 124 14.87 -8.93 -3.04
CA TYR A 124 13.83 -8.35 -3.86
C TYR A 124 13.46 -9.22 -5.06
N ALA A 125 12.33 -8.93 -5.67
CA ALA A 125 11.93 -9.45 -6.98
C ALA A 125 11.26 -8.35 -7.79
N ILE A 126 11.39 -8.41 -9.11
CA ILE A 126 10.69 -7.50 -10.02
C ILE A 126 9.45 -8.22 -10.55
N ILE A 127 8.29 -7.66 -10.28
CA ILE A 127 7.00 -8.21 -10.68
C ILE A 127 6.20 -7.11 -11.37
N ALA A 128 5.82 -7.33 -12.63
CA ALA A 128 5.09 -6.36 -13.45
C ALA A 128 5.78 -4.97 -13.46
N ASP A 129 7.10 -4.96 -13.68
CA ASP A 129 7.96 -3.77 -13.69
C ASP A 129 7.96 -2.97 -12.37
N THR A 130 7.51 -3.58 -11.29
CA THR A 130 7.49 -2.97 -9.96
C THR A 130 8.45 -3.72 -9.03
N LEU A 131 9.19 -2.96 -8.22
CA LEU A 131 10.11 -3.52 -7.23
C LEU A 131 9.32 -4.01 -6.01
N PHE A 132 9.51 -5.28 -5.65
CA PHE A 132 8.97 -5.86 -4.41
C PHE A 132 10.11 -6.25 -3.49
N ILE A 133 10.21 -5.57 -2.36
CA ILE A 133 11.21 -5.84 -1.34
C ILE A 133 10.65 -6.89 -0.38
N TYR A 134 11.38 -7.98 -0.17
CA TYR A 134 10.99 -9.04 0.74
C TYR A 134 11.50 -8.78 2.14
N GLU A 135 12.79 -8.53 2.26
CA GLU A 135 13.40 -8.23 3.56
C GLU A 135 14.65 -7.34 3.39
N VAL A 136 14.98 -6.61 4.43
CA VAL A 136 16.24 -5.87 4.51
C VAL A 136 17.27 -6.78 5.18
N LYS A 137 18.40 -6.99 4.51
CA LYS A 137 19.50 -7.76 5.08
C LYS A 137 20.37 -6.82 5.91
N GLU A 138 20.66 -7.24 7.13
CA GLU A 138 21.63 -6.49 7.93
C GLU A 138 23.02 -6.62 7.32
N ASN A 139 23.66 -5.48 7.09
CA ASN A 139 25.06 -5.47 6.70
C ASN A 139 25.91 -5.94 7.89
N LYS A 140 26.47 -7.11 7.75
CA LYS A 140 27.45 -7.60 8.70
C LYS A 140 28.81 -6.98 8.41
#